data_38084c53f21de0dec0bd738b073d12c8
#
_entry.id   38084c53f21de0dec0bd738b073d12c8
#
_cell.length_a   1.000
_cell.length_b   1.000
_cell.length_c   1.000
_cell.angle_alpha   90.00
_cell.angle_beta   90.00
_cell.angle_gamma   90.00
#
_symmetry.space_group_name_H-M   'P 1'
#
loop_
_entity.id
_entity.type
_entity.pdbx_description
1 polymer ?
#
loop_
_entity_poly.entity_id
_entity_poly.type
_entity_poly.pdbx_seq_one_letter_code
_entity_poly.pdbx_strand_id
1 'polypeptide(L)'
;MLSENENSISILKTPKINNEQAKINHILPKINPNVNQALFNNQNERKRKSFSYFKDNKTYVLMNNNNNGNKKNSFEKRIIKNYFALSQAGKTSDGLIKTNQDSYLVLTKINNFSNFNVFAVFDGHGPEGHLVSQFLVKYFTDFFNNNQEIKKCSREIEVFNLFLHANYKVLHHAILLSEEKLKEQKNINSEYSGSTCCMLIQVSQKLICANVGDSRAILISEMIKEDIINLSNDHKPNFKKELERIKKYGGVVEKCLYEDGVFDGPYRVWNSSKQEYPGLAISRSIGDTKATKLGVLAVPEFNLKTIKSNMKYIVIASDGIWEYLTNKNVTEIIKQFYNLDDAKGAIEELIKKASEKWAQEGESADDITVIIIFF
;
A
#
# COMPACT_ATOMS: atom_id res chain seq x y z
N MET A 1 10.21 -62.60 24.17
CA MET A 1 8.81 -62.30 23.76
C MET A 1 8.55 -60.86 24.09
N LEU A 2 8.81 -60.00 23.16
CA LEU A 2 8.44 -58.58 23.20
C LEU A 2 8.01 -58.19 21.80
N SER A 3 6.75 -57.82 21.65
CA SER A 3 6.10 -57.46 20.40
C SER A 3 6.43 -56.04 20.02
N GLU A 4 6.96 -55.88 18.83
CA GLU A 4 7.12 -54.59 18.16
C GLU A 4 5.75 -54.03 17.74
N ASN A 5 5.50 -52.78 18.10
CA ASN A 5 4.41 -51.99 17.56
C ASN A 5 5.00 -50.90 16.69
N GLU A 6 4.94 -51.10 15.39
CA GLU A 6 5.17 -50.06 14.38
C GLU A 6 3.99 -49.08 14.34
N ASN A 7 4.23 -47.83 14.72
CA ASN A 7 3.32 -46.75 14.48
C ASN A 7 3.65 -46.08 13.12
N SER A 8 2.85 -46.37 12.14
CA SER A 8 2.87 -45.76 10.82
C SER A 8 2.49 -44.26 10.88
N ILE A 9 3.49 -43.40 10.60
CA ILE A 9 3.30 -41.98 10.40
C ILE A 9 2.66 -41.78 9.03
N SER A 10 1.39 -41.32 9.02
CA SER A 10 0.71 -40.93 7.81
C SER A 10 1.28 -39.60 7.30
N ILE A 11 1.96 -39.64 6.16
CA ILE A 11 2.45 -38.49 5.41
C ILE A 11 1.25 -37.73 4.88
N LEU A 12 0.94 -36.57 5.45
CA LEU A 12 -0.03 -35.62 4.90
C LEU A 12 0.50 -35.08 3.58
N LYS A 13 -0.13 -35.52 2.50
CA LYS A 13 0.13 -35.02 1.13
C LYS A 13 -0.17 -33.53 1.05
N THR A 14 0.81 -32.75 0.59
CA THR A 14 0.68 -31.34 0.21
C THR A 14 -0.44 -31.21 -0.84
N PRO A 15 -1.33 -30.21 -0.72
CA PRO A 15 -2.34 -29.99 -1.76
C PRO A 15 -1.67 -29.50 -3.04
N LYS A 16 -1.93 -30.18 -4.13
CA LYS A 16 -1.52 -29.77 -5.49
C LYS A 16 -2.21 -28.48 -5.88
N ILE A 17 -1.43 -27.42 -6.01
CA ILE A 17 -1.89 -26.05 -6.40
C ILE A 17 -2.37 -25.97 -7.86
N ASN A 18 -2.23 -27.05 -8.66
CA ASN A 18 -2.29 -26.99 -10.13
C ASN A 18 -3.66 -27.11 -10.78
N ASN A 19 -4.79 -27.25 -10.05
CA ASN A 19 -6.10 -27.45 -10.71
C ASN A 19 -7.12 -26.34 -10.51
N GLU A 20 -6.85 -25.31 -9.71
CA GLU A 20 -7.78 -24.18 -9.57
C GLU A 20 -7.44 -23.00 -10.51
N GLN A 21 -6.19 -22.85 -10.93
CA GLN A 21 -5.78 -21.80 -11.87
C GLN A 21 -6.49 -21.90 -13.23
N ALA A 22 -6.78 -23.10 -13.71
CA ALA A 22 -7.46 -23.30 -15.00
C ALA A 22 -8.94 -22.87 -15.02
N LYS A 23 -9.61 -22.80 -13.87
CA LYS A 23 -11.02 -22.37 -13.77
C LYS A 23 -11.23 -20.87 -13.55
N ILE A 24 -10.17 -20.14 -13.21
CA ILE A 24 -10.21 -18.72 -12.88
C ILE A 24 -10.07 -17.82 -14.12
N ASN A 25 -9.50 -18.34 -15.21
CA ASN A 25 -9.25 -17.59 -16.45
C ASN A 25 -10.50 -17.14 -17.21
N HIS A 26 -11.70 -17.58 -16.81
CA HIS A 26 -12.96 -17.17 -17.45
C HIS A 26 -13.63 -15.94 -16.81
N ILE A 27 -13.13 -15.42 -15.70
CA ILE A 27 -13.77 -14.33 -14.92
C ILE A 27 -13.09 -12.97 -15.13
N LEU A 28 -11.90 -12.94 -15.72
CA LEU A 28 -11.18 -11.68 -15.97
C LEU A 28 -11.11 -11.33 -17.44
N PRO A 29 -11.35 -10.06 -17.83
CA PRO A 29 -11.21 -9.62 -19.20
C PRO A 29 -9.76 -9.75 -19.67
N LYS A 30 -9.56 -10.25 -20.88
CA LYS A 30 -8.26 -10.21 -21.57
C LYS A 30 -7.86 -8.75 -21.76
N ILE A 31 -6.79 -8.32 -21.10
CA ILE A 31 -6.20 -7.00 -21.34
C ILE A 31 -5.61 -7.01 -22.75
N ASN A 32 -6.10 -6.10 -23.58
CA ASN A 32 -5.66 -5.97 -24.99
C ASN A 32 -4.19 -5.48 -25.03
N PRO A 33 -3.24 -6.22 -25.60
CA PRO A 33 -1.83 -5.85 -25.62
C PRO A 33 -1.50 -4.60 -26.48
N ASN A 34 -2.45 -4.09 -27.27
CA ASN A 34 -2.22 -2.98 -28.19
C ASN A 34 -2.46 -1.58 -27.61
N VAL A 35 -2.65 -1.42 -26.29
CA VAL A 35 -2.87 -0.11 -25.65
C VAL A 35 -1.58 0.69 -25.41
N ASN A 36 -0.42 0.12 -25.71
CA ASN A 36 0.88 0.68 -25.33
C ASN A 36 1.40 1.87 -26.18
N GLN A 37 0.66 2.37 -27.20
CA GLN A 37 1.11 3.52 -28.00
C GLN A 37 0.19 4.73 -28.04
N ALA A 38 -1.03 4.65 -27.51
CA ALA A 38 -2.03 5.73 -27.67
C ALA A 38 -2.11 6.74 -26.51
N LEU A 39 -1.42 6.53 -25.41
CA LEU A 39 -1.57 7.36 -24.21
C LEU A 39 -0.59 8.53 -24.09
N PHE A 40 0.37 8.69 -25.04
CA PHE A 40 1.29 9.84 -25.04
C PHE A 40 0.84 11.04 -25.89
N ASN A 41 -0.23 10.92 -26.68
CA ASN A 41 -0.65 11.97 -27.61
C ASN A 41 -2.15 12.28 -27.56
N ASN A 42 -2.70 12.71 -26.40
CA ASN A 42 -3.98 13.40 -26.41
C ASN A 42 -4.06 14.44 -25.30
N GLN A 43 -3.54 15.63 -25.61
CA GLN A 43 -3.76 16.86 -24.86
C GLN A 43 -5.07 17.55 -25.25
N ASN A 44 -6.20 16.88 -25.26
CA ASN A 44 -7.49 17.59 -25.46
C ASN A 44 -8.65 16.71 -25.02
N GLU A 45 -8.90 16.66 -23.72
CA GLU A 45 -10.27 16.46 -23.23
C GLU A 45 -10.47 17.18 -21.89
N ARG A 46 -11.28 18.22 -21.95
CA ARG A 46 -11.76 18.99 -20.81
C ARG A 46 -12.79 18.18 -20.05
N LYS A 47 -12.55 17.91 -18.77
CA LYS A 47 -13.45 17.94 -17.61
C LYS A 47 -13.10 16.89 -16.55
N ARG A 48 -12.89 17.40 -15.32
CA ARG A 48 -12.65 16.73 -14.03
C ARG A 48 -11.18 16.41 -13.75
N LYS A 49 -10.47 17.38 -13.20
CA LYS A 49 -9.04 17.27 -12.92
C LYS A 49 -8.80 17.28 -11.43
N SER A 50 -8.35 16.16 -10.87
CA SER A 50 -7.32 16.24 -9.87
C SER A 50 -6.04 16.64 -10.61
N PHE A 51 -5.41 17.75 -10.25
CA PHE A 51 -4.14 18.16 -10.87
C PHE A 51 -3.02 17.62 -9.98
N SER A 52 -2.16 16.74 -10.54
CA SER A 52 -0.84 16.56 -9.98
C SER A 52 0.11 17.58 -10.58
N TYR A 53 0.89 18.27 -9.77
CA TYR A 53 1.94 19.17 -10.24
C TYR A 53 3.21 18.95 -9.42
N PHE A 54 4.35 19.19 -10.05
CA PHE A 54 5.66 19.08 -9.43
C PHE A 54 6.13 20.48 -9.02
N LYS A 55 6.51 20.63 -7.76
CA LYS A 55 7.17 21.83 -7.25
C LYS A 55 8.14 21.39 -6.16
N ASP A 56 9.39 21.82 -6.28
CA ASP A 56 10.44 21.58 -5.27
C ASP A 56 10.57 20.09 -4.86
N ASN A 57 10.64 19.17 -5.85
CA ASN A 57 10.72 17.71 -5.67
C ASN A 57 9.56 17.07 -4.87
N LYS A 58 8.41 17.69 -4.91
CA LYS A 58 7.17 17.21 -4.29
C LYS A 58 6.08 17.01 -5.33
N THR A 59 5.33 15.93 -5.20
CA THR A 59 4.15 15.64 -6.02
C THR A 59 2.90 15.89 -5.21
N TYR A 60 1.98 16.68 -5.74
CA TYR A 60 0.75 17.09 -5.04
C TYR A 60 -0.50 16.64 -5.78
N VAL A 61 -1.52 16.24 -5.03
CA VAL A 61 -2.89 16.11 -5.55
C VAL A 61 -3.80 16.98 -4.73
N LEU A 62 -4.43 17.96 -5.39
CA LEU A 62 -5.38 18.88 -4.79
C LEU A 62 -6.81 18.46 -5.10
N MET A 63 -7.68 18.50 -4.10
CA MET A 63 -9.11 18.42 -4.30
C MET A 63 -9.66 19.77 -4.78
N ASN A 64 -10.22 19.80 -5.98
CA ASN A 64 -10.89 21.00 -6.48
C ASN A 64 -12.33 21.04 -5.93
N ASN A 65 -12.55 21.83 -4.87
CA ASN A 65 -13.86 22.04 -4.23
C ASN A 65 -14.73 23.05 -5.02
N ASN A 66 -14.67 23.10 -6.35
CA ASN A 66 -15.57 23.96 -7.13
C ASN A 66 -17.01 23.40 -7.08
N ASN A 67 -17.71 23.75 -6.00
CA ASN A 67 -19.16 23.67 -5.90
C ASN A 67 -19.78 24.89 -6.61
N ASN A 68 -19.77 24.93 -7.94
CA ASN A 68 -20.63 25.85 -8.71
C ASN A 68 -21.62 25.04 -9.55
N GLY A 69 -22.83 25.02 -9.04
CA GLY A 69 -24.10 25.08 -9.77
C GLY A 69 -24.52 23.88 -10.62
N ASN A 70 -25.44 23.09 -10.16
CA ASN A 70 -26.85 23.05 -10.57
C ASN A 70 -27.57 21.90 -9.87
N LYS A 71 -28.70 22.26 -9.26
CA LYS A 71 -29.63 21.44 -8.50
C LYS A 71 -30.33 20.40 -9.38
N LYS A 72 -30.42 19.20 -8.87
CA LYS A 72 -31.49 18.19 -8.84
C LYS A 72 -30.95 16.80 -9.13
N ASN A 73 -30.57 16.11 -8.05
CA ASN A 73 -30.77 14.66 -7.86
C ASN A 73 -30.39 14.38 -6.41
N SER A 74 -31.10 13.48 -5.74
CA SER A 74 -30.99 13.12 -4.33
C SER A 74 -29.50 13.01 -3.91
N PHE A 75 -29.03 13.96 -3.10
CA PHE A 75 -27.67 14.04 -2.62
C PHE A 75 -27.39 12.87 -1.66
N GLU A 76 -26.74 11.82 -2.11
CA GLU A 76 -25.98 10.98 -1.20
C GLU A 76 -24.91 11.88 -0.54
N LYS A 77 -25.05 12.06 0.77
CA LYS A 77 -24.14 12.90 1.56
C LYS A 77 -22.71 12.36 1.40
N ARG A 78 -21.81 13.18 0.91
CA ARG A 78 -20.39 12.85 0.79
C ARG A 78 -19.82 12.58 2.18
N ILE A 79 -19.15 11.45 2.36
CA ILE A 79 -18.62 11.01 3.66
C ILE A 79 -17.25 11.65 3.90
N ILE A 80 -16.36 11.61 2.89
CA ILE A 80 -15.05 12.28 2.97
C ILE A 80 -15.26 13.77 2.70
N LYS A 81 -14.87 14.61 3.66
CA LYS A 81 -14.91 16.08 3.54
C LYS A 81 -13.75 16.59 2.71
N ASN A 82 -12.55 16.22 3.10
CA ASN A 82 -11.31 16.71 2.52
C ASN A 82 -10.24 15.61 2.54
N TYR A 83 -9.28 15.69 1.64
CA TYR A 83 -8.07 14.87 1.66
C TYR A 83 -6.93 15.61 0.99
N PHE A 84 -5.71 15.25 1.35
CA PHE A 84 -4.51 15.69 0.69
C PHE A 84 -3.50 14.55 0.62
N ALA A 85 -2.68 14.54 -0.43
CA ALA A 85 -1.60 13.57 -0.62
C ALA A 85 -0.32 14.31 -1.03
N LEU A 86 0.81 13.88 -0.49
CA LEU A 86 2.12 14.45 -0.78
C LEU A 86 3.17 13.34 -0.70
N SER A 87 4.06 13.33 -1.69
CA SER A 87 5.27 12.52 -1.71
C SER A 87 6.49 13.42 -1.86
N GLN A 88 7.50 13.22 -1.02
CA GLN A 88 8.75 13.97 -0.99
C GLN A 88 9.93 13.01 -1.03
N ALA A 89 10.86 13.27 -1.95
CA ALA A 89 12.11 12.52 -2.03
C ALA A 89 12.96 12.69 -0.76
N GLY A 90 13.58 11.61 -0.36
CA GLY A 90 14.56 11.57 0.71
C GLY A 90 15.89 12.21 0.33
N LYS A 91 16.85 12.14 1.27
CA LYS A 91 18.19 12.68 1.09
C LYS A 91 19.24 11.68 1.53
N THR A 92 20.37 11.68 0.85
CA THR A 92 21.57 10.97 1.27
C THR A 92 22.20 11.66 2.49
N SER A 93 23.14 11.00 3.15
CA SER A 93 23.88 11.55 4.31
C SER A 93 24.66 12.83 3.99
N ASP A 94 25.07 13.02 2.74
CA ASP A 94 25.72 14.25 2.25
C ASP A 94 24.72 15.32 1.77
N GLY A 95 23.40 15.09 1.96
CA GLY A 95 22.33 16.05 1.70
C GLY A 95 21.84 16.10 0.26
N LEU A 96 22.32 15.21 -0.64
CA LEU A 96 21.82 15.11 -2.00
C LEU A 96 20.43 14.49 -2.03
N ILE A 97 19.57 14.96 -2.93
CA ILE A 97 18.23 14.44 -3.09
C ILE A 97 18.30 13.08 -3.81
N LYS A 98 17.68 12.06 -3.22
CA LYS A 98 17.55 10.72 -3.82
C LYS A 98 16.50 10.72 -4.94
N THR A 99 16.54 9.68 -5.79
CA THR A 99 15.40 9.37 -6.64
C THR A 99 14.26 8.90 -5.73
N ASN A 100 13.13 9.58 -5.77
CA ASN A 100 11.96 9.18 -5.00
C ASN A 100 11.42 7.84 -5.51
N GLN A 101 11.44 6.82 -4.66
CA GLN A 101 10.94 5.48 -4.97
C GLN A 101 9.50 5.28 -4.49
N ASP A 102 9.00 6.19 -3.66
CA ASP A 102 7.60 6.20 -3.24
C ASP A 102 6.66 6.66 -4.34
N SER A 103 5.47 6.12 -4.32
CA SER A 103 4.35 6.56 -5.15
C SER A 103 3.04 6.49 -4.37
N TYR A 104 2.03 7.24 -4.80
CA TYR A 104 0.70 7.14 -4.23
C TYR A 104 -0.39 7.14 -5.29
N LEU A 105 -1.56 6.61 -4.92
CA LEU A 105 -2.75 6.57 -5.75
C LEU A 105 -3.90 7.23 -5.03
N VAL A 106 -4.59 8.15 -5.71
CA VAL A 106 -5.84 8.73 -5.26
C VAL A 106 -6.84 8.68 -6.41
N LEU A 107 -7.83 7.82 -6.28
CA LEU A 107 -8.96 7.73 -7.20
C LEU A 107 -10.24 8.06 -6.44
N THR A 108 -11.02 9.00 -6.96
CA THR A 108 -12.27 9.41 -6.32
C THR A 108 -13.44 9.36 -7.29
N LYS A 109 -14.62 9.05 -6.76
CA LYS A 109 -15.86 8.93 -7.53
C LYS A 109 -15.75 7.92 -8.67
N ILE A 110 -15.11 6.79 -8.38
CA ILE A 110 -14.94 5.69 -9.34
C ILE A 110 -16.33 5.22 -9.79
N ASN A 111 -16.49 4.93 -11.06
CA ASN A 111 -17.77 4.56 -11.68
C ASN A 111 -18.92 5.54 -11.39
N ASN A 112 -18.58 6.85 -11.18
CA ASN A 112 -19.47 7.94 -10.81
C ASN A 112 -20.16 7.81 -9.44
N PHE A 113 -19.77 6.87 -8.60
CA PHE A 113 -20.24 6.76 -7.22
C PHE A 113 -19.55 7.78 -6.31
N SER A 114 -20.33 8.58 -5.58
CA SER A 114 -19.81 9.67 -4.75
C SER A 114 -18.92 9.21 -3.61
N ASN A 115 -19.16 7.99 -3.10
CA ASN A 115 -18.46 7.39 -1.98
C ASN A 115 -17.73 6.09 -2.38
N PHE A 116 -17.29 5.96 -3.63
CA PHE A 116 -16.34 4.94 -4.05
C PHE A 116 -15.00 5.62 -4.37
N ASN A 117 -14.07 5.48 -3.44
CA ASN A 117 -12.76 6.12 -3.49
C ASN A 117 -11.67 5.10 -3.13
N VAL A 118 -10.47 5.27 -3.71
CA VAL A 118 -9.28 4.46 -3.42
C VAL A 118 -8.11 5.38 -3.14
N PHE A 119 -7.40 5.08 -2.05
CA PHE A 119 -6.19 5.75 -1.62
C PHE A 119 -5.13 4.69 -1.36
N ALA A 120 -3.93 4.85 -1.89
CA ALA A 120 -2.86 3.90 -1.65
C ALA A 120 -1.49 4.57 -1.60
N VAL A 121 -0.60 4.01 -0.78
CA VAL A 121 0.82 4.33 -0.73
C VAL A 121 1.58 3.09 -1.16
N PHE A 122 2.58 3.29 -2.01
CA PHE A 122 3.49 2.29 -2.53
C PHE A 122 4.92 2.78 -2.27
N ASP A 123 5.59 2.16 -1.32
CA ASP A 123 6.96 2.45 -0.95
C ASP A 123 7.87 1.49 -1.74
N GLY A 124 8.56 2.03 -2.71
CA GLY A 124 9.41 1.29 -3.63
C GLY A 124 10.83 1.15 -3.09
N HIS A 125 11.43 -0.03 -3.24
CA HIS A 125 12.79 -0.30 -2.77
C HIS A 125 13.60 -1.12 -3.78
N GLY A 126 14.92 -1.13 -3.54
CA GLY A 126 15.87 -1.77 -4.46
C GLY A 126 16.27 -0.86 -5.62
N PRO A 127 17.08 -1.37 -6.56
CA PRO A 127 17.64 -0.56 -7.65
C PRO A 127 16.59 0.14 -8.53
N GLU A 128 15.44 -0.50 -8.75
CA GLU A 128 14.36 -0.02 -9.62
C GLU A 128 13.02 0.14 -8.88
N GLY A 129 13.06 0.36 -7.55
CA GLY A 129 11.85 0.50 -6.72
C GLY A 129 10.90 1.58 -7.22
N HIS A 130 11.43 2.71 -7.72
CA HIS A 130 10.63 3.79 -8.32
C HIS A 130 9.82 3.33 -9.54
N LEU A 131 10.36 2.42 -10.37
CA LEU A 131 9.63 1.86 -11.50
C LEU A 131 8.56 0.88 -11.05
N VAL A 132 8.84 0.11 -9.99
CA VAL A 132 7.87 -0.83 -9.40
C VAL A 132 6.69 -0.07 -8.80
N SER A 133 6.92 0.92 -7.95
CA SER A 133 5.85 1.71 -7.32
C SER A 133 4.99 2.45 -8.35
N GLN A 134 5.61 3.04 -9.38
CA GLN A 134 4.90 3.69 -10.50
C GLN A 134 4.10 2.71 -11.35
N PHE A 135 4.63 1.51 -11.58
CA PHE A 135 3.89 0.43 -12.26
C PHE A 135 2.63 0.07 -11.47
N LEU A 136 2.71 -0.06 -10.14
CA LEU A 136 1.56 -0.38 -9.30
C LEU A 136 0.50 0.72 -9.34
N VAL A 137 0.88 2.00 -9.31
CA VAL A 137 -0.06 3.11 -9.51
C VAL A 137 -0.82 2.98 -10.81
N LYS A 138 -0.12 2.71 -11.92
CA LYS A 138 -0.74 2.53 -13.23
C LYS A 138 -1.66 1.30 -13.24
N TYR A 139 -1.18 0.17 -12.76
CA TYR A 139 -1.91 -1.09 -12.73
C TYR A 139 -3.23 -0.95 -11.95
N PHE A 140 -3.21 -0.40 -10.74
CA PHE A 140 -4.41 -0.24 -9.94
C PHE A 140 -5.33 0.87 -10.46
N THR A 141 -4.80 1.92 -11.09
CA THR A 141 -5.61 2.90 -11.83
C THR A 141 -6.44 2.21 -12.91
N ASP A 142 -5.79 1.36 -13.71
CA ASP A 142 -6.45 0.62 -14.78
C ASP A 142 -7.43 -0.42 -14.22
N PHE A 143 -7.06 -1.11 -13.15
CA PHE A 143 -7.92 -2.09 -12.50
C PHE A 143 -9.24 -1.45 -12.02
N PHE A 144 -9.18 -0.37 -11.24
CA PHE A 144 -10.39 0.25 -10.69
C PHE A 144 -11.25 0.96 -11.74
N ASN A 145 -10.65 1.55 -12.76
CA ASN A 145 -11.38 2.29 -13.80
C ASN A 145 -11.91 1.38 -14.92
N ASN A 146 -11.27 0.23 -15.17
CA ASN A 146 -11.56 -0.58 -16.35
C ASN A 146 -12.09 -1.99 -16.04
N ASN A 147 -12.12 -2.41 -14.78
CA ASN A 147 -12.67 -3.71 -14.39
C ASN A 147 -14.15 -3.82 -14.75
N GLN A 148 -14.51 -4.85 -15.54
CA GLN A 148 -15.86 -5.00 -16.07
C GLN A 148 -16.89 -5.34 -14.99
N GLU A 149 -16.50 -6.04 -13.92
CA GLU A 149 -17.41 -6.35 -12.82
C GLU A 149 -17.75 -5.09 -12.01
N ILE A 150 -16.76 -4.20 -11.79
CA ILE A 150 -17.00 -2.89 -11.17
C ILE A 150 -17.92 -2.05 -12.05
N LYS A 151 -17.71 -2.04 -13.37
CA LYS A 151 -18.52 -1.27 -14.33
C LYS A 151 -19.97 -1.76 -14.42
N LYS A 152 -20.24 -3.02 -14.17
CA LYS A 152 -21.60 -3.58 -14.13
C LYS A 152 -22.39 -3.17 -12.89
N CYS A 153 -21.71 -2.76 -11.81
CA CYS A 153 -22.38 -2.32 -10.59
C CYS A 153 -23.13 -1.02 -10.83
N SER A 154 -24.39 -0.97 -10.44
CA SER A 154 -25.27 0.21 -10.53
C SER A 154 -25.43 0.94 -9.18
N ARG A 155 -24.99 0.32 -8.08
CA ARG A 155 -25.05 0.86 -6.71
C ARG A 155 -23.75 0.58 -5.95
N GLU A 156 -23.37 1.47 -5.04
CA GLU A 156 -22.18 1.32 -4.18
C GLU A 156 -22.18 0.00 -3.39
N ILE A 157 -23.36 -0.45 -2.92
CA ILE A 157 -23.46 -1.72 -2.17
C ILE A 157 -23.09 -2.93 -3.03
N GLU A 158 -23.32 -2.90 -4.32
CA GLU A 158 -22.92 -3.98 -5.23
C GLU A 158 -21.40 -4.03 -5.39
N VAL A 159 -20.74 -2.88 -5.47
CA VAL A 159 -19.27 -2.78 -5.46
C VAL A 159 -18.70 -3.32 -4.15
N PHE A 160 -19.30 -2.95 -3.02
CA PHE A 160 -18.87 -3.45 -1.73
C PHE A 160 -19.01 -4.97 -1.64
N ASN A 161 -20.15 -5.52 -2.06
CA ASN A 161 -20.38 -6.96 -2.06
C ASN A 161 -19.43 -7.71 -3.00
N LEU A 162 -19.09 -7.12 -4.16
CA LEU A 162 -18.09 -7.67 -5.08
C LEU A 162 -16.72 -7.80 -4.37
N PHE A 163 -16.28 -6.79 -3.64
CA PHE A 163 -15.00 -6.84 -2.93
C PHE A 163 -15.03 -7.75 -1.70
N LEU A 164 -16.17 -7.83 -0.99
CA LEU A 164 -16.30 -8.68 0.20
C LEU A 164 -16.45 -10.17 -0.17
N HIS A 165 -16.90 -10.47 -1.40
CA HIS A 165 -17.17 -11.84 -1.83
C HIS A 165 -15.96 -12.75 -1.67
N ALA A 166 -16.19 -13.95 -1.12
CA ALA A 166 -15.17 -14.97 -0.90
C ALA A 166 -13.89 -14.45 -0.24
N ASN A 167 -14.03 -13.69 0.87
CA ASN A 167 -12.94 -13.13 1.63
C ASN A 167 -12.00 -12.26 0.76
N TYR A 168 -12.57 -11.25 0.12
CA TYR A 168 -11.83 -10.28 -0.72
C TYR A 168 -11.15 -10.88 -1.95
N LYS A 169 -11.68 -12.00 -2.48
CA LYS A 169 -11.05 -12.74 -3.59
C LYS A 169 -10.67 -11.86 -4.77
N VAL A 170 -11.51 -10.89 -5.15
CA VAL A 170 -11.25 -9.97 -6.28
C VAL A 170 -10.05 -9.09 -6.01
N LEU A 171 -9.95 -8.48 -4.81
CA LEU A 171 -8.83 -7.62 -4.42
C LEU A 171 -7.56 -8.43 -4.19
N HIS A 172 -7.67 -9.57 -3.52
CA HIS A 172 -6.56 -10.50 -3.31
C HIS A 172 -5.95 -10.94 -4.66
N HIS A 173 -6.80 -11.35 -5.59
CA HIS A 173 -6.35 -11.73 -6.93
C HIS A 173 -5.74 -10.55 -7.70
N ALA A 174 -6.30 -9.34 -7.60
CA ALA A 174 -5.74 -8.16 -8.26
C ALA A 174 -4.32 -7.85 -7.76
N ILE A 175 -4.07 -7.98 -6.45
CA ILE A 175 -2.73 -7.75 -5.87
C ILE A 175 -1.75 -8.85 -6.35
N LEU A 176 -2.11 -10.13 -6.31
CA LEU A 176 -1.26 -11.19 -6.81
C LEU A 176 -1.01 -11.08 -8.32
N LEU A 177 -2.02 -10.72 -9.09
CA LEU A 177 -1.89 -10.51 -10.53
C LEU A 177 -0.99 -9.30 -10.85
N SER A 178 -0.96 -8.28 -10.00
CA SER A 178 -0.03 -7.14 -10.18
C SER A 178 1.43 -7.61 -10.13
N GLU A 179 1.77 -8.55 -9.24
CA GLU A 179 3.11 -9.15 -9.19
C GLU A 179 3.43 -9.96 -10.47
N GLU A 180 2.47 -10.75 -10.96
CA GLU A 180 2.65 -11.49 -12.21
C GLU A 180 2.84 -10.54 -13.40
N LYS A 181 2.03 -9.48 -13.47
CA LYS A 181 2.14 -8.46 -14.52
C LYS A 181 3.41 -7.61 -14.42
N LEU A 182 3.94 -7.41 -13.22
CA LEU A 182 5.24 -6.77 -13.01
C LEU A 182 6.36 -7.63 -13.59
N LYS A 183 6.34 -8.95 -13.39
CA LYS A 183 7.33 -9.89 -13.96
C LYS A 183 7.33 -9.90 -15.49
N GLU A 184 6.21 -9.57 -16.14
CA GLU A 184 6.12 -9.44 -17.59
C GLU A 184 6.77 -8.15 -18.15
N GLN A 185 7.08 -7.16 -17.28
CA GLN A 185 7.69 -5.90 -17.70
C GLN A 185 9.19 -6.09 -17.99
N LYS A 186 9.57 -6.02 -19.25
CA LYS A 186 10.97 -6.21 -19.69
C LYS A 186 11.91 -5.09 -19.26
N ASN A 187 11.36 -3.93 -18.95
CA ASN A 187 12.10 -2.71 -18.57
C ASN A 187 12.14 -2.51 -17.05
N ILE A 188 11.65 -3.45 -16.24
CA ILE A 188 11.68 -3.39 -14.77
C ILE A 188 12.27 -4.69 -14.26
N ASN A 189 13.43 -4.59 -13.61
CA ASN A 189 14.04 -5.73 -12.94
C ASN A 189 13.47 -5.88 -11.51
N SER A 190 12.43 -6.70 -11.37
CA SER A 190 11.79 -7.01 -10.10
C SER A 190 12.45 -8.16 -9.33
N GLU A 191 13.65 -8.61 -9.71
CA GLU A 191 14.37 -9.65 -8.95
C GLU A 191 14.83 -9.14 -7.58
N TYR A 192 15.32 -7.91 -7.53
CA TYR A 192 15.87 -7.24 -6.35
C TYR A 192 15.19 -5.88 -6.09
N SER A 193 14.06 -5.66 -6.70
CA SER A 193 13.26 -4.46 -6.54
C SER A 193 11.82 -4.83 -6.29
N GLY A 194 11.20 -4.11 -5.39
CA GLY A 194 9.83 -4.34 -4.98
C GLY A 194 9.16 -3.08 -4.48
N SER A 195 7.96 -3.25 -3.97
CA SER A 195 7.21 -2.17 -3.34
C SER A 195 6.25 -2.72 -2.29
N THR A 196 6.00 -1.93 -1.27
CA THR A 196 4.84 -2.11 -0.39
C THR A 196 3.56 -1.77 -1.13
N CYS A 197 2.42 -2.11 -0.55
CA CYS A 197 1.09 -1.66 -0.98
C CYS A 197 0.19 -1.50 0.23
N CYS A 198 -0.01 -0.28 0.71
CA CYS A 198 -1.01 0.03 1.74
C CYS A 198 -2.18 0.75 1.07
N MET A 199 -3.26 0.00 0.77
CA MET A 199 -4.39 0.46 -0.01
C MET A 199 -5.66 0.52 0.83
N LEU A 200 -6.32 1.68 0.84
CA LEU A 200 -7.61 1.91 1.47
C LEU A 200 -8.68 2.12 0.41
N ILE A 201 -9.72 1.31 0.46
CA ILE A 201 -10.86 1.38 -0.44
C ILE A 201 -12.07 1.78 0.39
N GLN A 202 -12.67 2.92 0.07
CA GLN A 202 -13.94 3.35 0.61
C GLN A 202 -15.07 3.02 -0.36
N VAL A 203 -16.08 2.31 0.09
CA VAL A 203 -17.33 2.12 -0.63
C VAL A 203 -18.48 2.42 0.32
N SER A 204 -19.20 3.51 0.07
CA SER A 204 -20.21 4.02 1.00
C SER A 204 -19.60 4.22 2.40
N GLN A 205 -20.20 3.72 3.47
CA GLN A 205 -19.69 3.78 4.84
C GLN A 205 -18.68 2.66 5.17
N LYS A 206 -18.22 1.89 4.19
CA LYS A 206 -17.28 0.78 4.42
C LYS A 206 -15.88 1.15 3.97
N LEU A 207 -14.91 0.75 4.79
CA LEU A 207 -13.48 0.86 4.54
C LEU A 207 -12.88 -0.52 4.47
N ILE A 208 -12.23 -0.85 3.38
CA ILE A 208 -11.43 -2.06 3.22
C ILE A 208 -9.98 -1.60 3.12
N CYS A 209 -9.13 -2.01 4.05
CA CYS A 209 -7.69 -1.82 3.96
C CYS A 209 -7.04 -3.12 3.51
N ALA A 210 -6.24 -3.05 2.45
CA ALA A 210 -5.40 -4.15 1.96
C ALA A 210 -3.94 -3.74 2.15
N ASN A 211 -3.14 -4.55 2.85
CA ASN A 211 -1.76 -4.23 3.17
C ASN A 211 -0.78 -5.33 2.76
N VAL A 212 0.31 -4.93 2.12
CA VAL A 212 1.51 -5.71 1.81
C VAL A 212 2.71 -4.83 2.18
N GLY A 213 3.54 -5.26 3.13
CA GLY A 213 4.71 -4.49 3.59
C GLY A 213 4.44 -3.72 4.89
N ASP A 214 5.22 -2.70 5.15
CA ASP A 214 5.28 -1.93 6.39
C ASP A 214 4.86 -0.46 6.26
N SER A 215 4.44 -0.02 5.08
CA SER A 215 3.61 1.17 4.96
C SER A 215 2.34 0.95 5.79
N ARG A 216 1.85 2.00 6.45
CA ARG A 216 0.81 1.84 7.48
C ARG A 216 -0.35 2.79 7.28
N ALA A 217 -1.55 2.31 7.63
CA ALA A 217 -2.77 3.09 7.72
C ALA A 217 -3.35 3.07 9.14
N ILE A 218 -3.67 4.25 9.68
CA ILE A 218 -4.35 4.40 10.96
C ILE A 218 -5.61 5.25 10.80
N LEU A 219 -6.61 4.97 11.64
CA LEU A 219 -7.86 5.71 11.74
C LEU A 219 -7.96 6.30 13.14
N ILE A 220 -8.30 7.57 13.21
CA ILE A 220 -8.49 8.28 14.47
C ILE A 220 -9.98 8.49 14.69
N SER A 221 -10.44 8.10 15.88
CA SER A 221 -11.80 8.33 16.36
C SER A 221 -11.77 9.09 17.68
N GLU A 222 -12.85 9.82 17.98
CA GLU A 222 -13.02 10.56 19.21
C GLU A 222 -14.42 10.30 19.75
N MET A 223 -14.48 9.62 20.90
CA MET A 223 -15.71 9.49 21.68
C MET A 223 -15.55 10.23 23.02
N ILE A 224 -15.13 9.51 24.06
CA ILE A 224 -14.78 10.07 25.38
C ILE A 224 -13.27 10.31 25.42
N LYS A 225 -12.52 9.47 24.73
CA LYS A 225 -11.06 9.48 24.60
C LYS A 225 -10.70 9.28 23.14
N GLU A 226 -9.62 9.89 22.72
CA GLU A 226 -9.08 9.69 21.38
C GLU A 226 -8.57 8.26 21.23
N ASP A 227 -9.11 7.54 20.25
CA ASP A 227 -8.73 6.17 19.95
C ASP A 227 -8.01 6.10 18.62
N ILE A 228 -6.82 5.50 18.64
CA ILE A 228 -6.04 5.19 17.46
C ILE A 228 -6.33 3.75 17.06
N ILE A 229 -6.88 3.57 15.87
CA ILE A 229 -7.26 2.26 15.33
C ILE A 229 -6.32 1.92 14.18
N ASN A 230 -5.55 0.85 14.30
CA ASN A 230 -4.76 0.36 13.18
C ASN A 230 -5.69 -0.21 12.11
N LEU A 231 -5.59 0.31 10.87
CA LEU A 231 -6.25 -0.23 9.69
C LEU A 231 -5.39 -1.28 8.99
N SER A 232 -4.07 -1.21 9.14
CA SER A 232 -3.11 -2.20 8.67
C SER A 232 -2.20 -2.66 9.80
N ASN A 233 -1.54 -3.80 9.60
CA ASN A 233 -0.44 -4.28 10.42
C ASN A 233 0.82 -4.31 9.55
N ASP A 234 1.94 -3.86 10.10
CA ASP A 234 3.22 -3.93 9.43
C ASP A 234 3.65 -5.39 9.25
N HIS A 235 4.28 -5.69 8.13
CA HIS A 235 4.83 -7.00 7.86
C HIS A 235 6.36 -7.00 8.08
N LYS A 236 6.77 -7.05 9.35
CA LYS A 236 8.19 -7.12 9.73
C LYS A 236 8.66 -8.57 9.86
N PRO A 237 9.91 -8.91 9.44
CA PRO A 237 10.42 -10.28 9.40
C PRO A 237 10.45 -11.00 10.76
N ASN A 238 10.63 -10.26 11.85
CA ASN A 238 10.70 -10.79 13.20
C ASN A 238 9.34 -11.03 13.87
N PHE A 239 8.22 -10.68 13.25
CA PHE A 239 6.90 -10.98 13.78
C PHE A 239 6.60 -12.45 13.64
N LYS A 240 6.06 -13.07 14.68
CA LYS A 240 5.96 -14.51 14.85
C LYS A 240 5.52 -15.29 13.61
N LYS A 241 4.37 -14.91 13.02
CA LYS A 241 3.82 -15.60 11.84
C LYS A 241 4.71 -15.43 10.59
N GLU A 242 5.28 -14.26 10.43
CA GLU A 242 6.15 -13.92 9.32
C GLU A 242 7.49 -14.68 9.46
N LEU A 243 8.07 -14.65 10.65
CA LEU A 243 9.31 -15.38 11.00
C LEU A 243 9.17 -16.88 10.78
N GLU A 244 8.07 -17.48 11.27
CA GLU A 244 7.80 -18.91 11.10
C GLU A 244 7.71 -19.30 9.61
N ARG A 245 7.05 -18.45 8.81
CA ARG A 245 6.97 -18.65 7.36
C ARG A 245 8.33 -18.55 6.70
N ILE A 246 9.09 -17.46 6.94
CA ILE A 246 10.40 -17.25 6.33
C ILE A 246 11.34 -18.42 6.67
N LYS A 247 11.41 -18.84 7.93
CA LYS A 247 12.20 -20.01 8.34
C LYS A 247 11.76 -21.30 7.64
N LYS A 248 10.46 -21.51 7.46
CA LYS A 248 9.92 -22.67 6.75
C LYS A 248 10.36 -22.73 5.30
N TYR A 249 10.56 -21.56 4.66
CA TYR A 249 11.06 -21.45 3.28
C TYR A 249 12.60 -21.39 3.19
N GLY A 250 13.30 -21.60 4.32
CA GLY A 250 14.76 -21.63 4.37
C GLY A 250 15.44 -20.26 4.48
N GLY A 251 14.66 -19.18 4.65
CA GLY A 251 15.20 -17.86 4.91
C GLY A 251 15.70 -17.69 6.33
N VAL A 252 16.68 -16.83 6.50
CA VAL A 252 17.26 -16.41 7.79
C VAL A 252 16.74 -15.01 8.14
N VAL A 253 16.42 -14.76 9.40
CA VAL A 253 15.98 -13.46 9.89
C VAL A 253 16.93 -12.99 10.96
N GLU A 254 17.75 -11.99 10.62
CA GLU A 254 18.77 -11.39 11.47
C GLU A 254 18.90 -9.90 11.17
N LYS A 255 19.45 -9.15 12.12
CA LYS A 255 19.87 -7.76 11.90
C LYS A 255 21.11 -7.75 11.00
N CYS A 256 21.42 -6.60 10.40
CA CYS A 256 22.64 -6.45 9.61
C CYS A 256 23.90 -6.65 10.49
N LEU A 257 24.84 -7.44 10.02
CA LEU A 257 26.15 -7.61 10.67
C LEU A 257 27.12 -6.61 10.05
N TYR A 258 27.63 -5.68 10.87
CA TYR A 258 28.62 -4.70 10.46
C TYR A 258 30.05 -5.21 10.60
N GLU A 259 31.02 -4.51 10.01
CA GLU A 259 32.44 -4.90 10.00
C GLU A 259 33.07 -5.02 11.39
N ASP A 260 32.55 -4.27 12.37
CA ASP A 260 32.96 -4.33 13.79
C ASP A 260 32.40 -5.56 14.53
N GLY A 261 31.61 -6.40 13.86
CA GLY A 261 30.97 -7.59 14.42
C GLY A 261 29.68 -7.30 15.19
N VAL A 262 29.16 -6.07 15.13
CA VAL A 262 27.91 -5.69 15.80
C VAL A 262 26.71 -5.96 14.88
N PHE A 263 25.64 -6.51 15.45
CA PHE A 263 24.34 -6.65 14.78
C PHE A 263 23.48 -5.43 15.09
N ASP A 264 23.17 -4.61 14.10
CA ASP A 264 22.36 -3.42 14.29
C ASP A 264 21.33 -3.18 13.18
N GLY A 265 20.44 -2.19 13.40
CA GLY A 265 19.35 -1.85 12.51
C GLY A 265 18.14 -2.80 12.62
N PRO A 266 17.20 -2.78 11.66
CA PRO A 266 16.03 -3.63 11.64
C PRO A 266 16.36 -5.09 11.34
N TYR A 267 15.47 -6.01 11.75
CA TYR A 267 15.56 -7.40 11.30
C TYR A 267 15.28 -7.50 9.80
N ARG A 268 16.14 -8.27 9.11
CA ARG A 268 16.07 -8.44 7.66
C ARG A 268 16.00 -9.92 7.27
N VAL A 269 15.45 -10.16 6.09
CA VAL A 269 15.42 -11.51 5.48
C VAL A 269 16.66 -11.71 4.65
N TRP A 270 17.37 -12.82 4.92
CA TRP A 270 18.59 -13.22 4.22
C TRP A 270 18.47 -14.63 3.67
N ASN A 271 19.23 -14.93 2.64
CA ASN A 271 19.33 -16.30 2.10
C ASN A 271 20.13 -17.24 3.00
N SER A 272 21.04 -16.69 3.79
CA SER A 272 21.93 -17.42 4.69
C SER A 272 22.42 -16.51 5.82
N SER A 273 23.05 -17.09 6.84
CA SER A 273 23.73 -16.37 7.91
C SER A 273 24.94 -15.54 7.43
N LYS A 274 25.41 -15.74 6.18
CA LYS A 274 26.43 -14.87 5.57
C LYS A 274 25.87 -13.55 5.06
N GLN A 275 24.56 -13.35 5.12
CA GLN A 275 23.88 -12.12 4.76
C GLN A 275 24.16 -11.61 3.33
N GLU A 276 24.24 -12.53 2.36
CA GLU A 276 24.60 -12.16 0.99
C GLU A 276 23.50 -11.38 0.26
N TYR A 277 22.23 -11.76 0.45
CA TYR A 277 21.03 -11.09 -0.07
C TYR A 277 19.76 -11.68 0.58
N PRO A 278 18.56 -11.17 0.38
CA PRO A 278 18.20 -9.89 -0.20
C PRO A 278 18.35 -8.73 0.77
N GLY A 279 18.47 -8.97 2.07
CA GLY A 279 18.59 -7.95 3.08
C GLY A 279 17.30 -7.11 3.27
N LEU A 280 16.12 -7.69 3.05
CA LEU A 280 14.84 -6.97 3.13
C LEU A 280 14.36 -6.81 4.56
N ALA A 281 14.08 -5.57 4.99
CA ALA A 281 13.50 -5.24 6.30
C ALA A 281 11.99 -5.50 6.39
N ILE A 282 11.38 -6.01 5.32
CA ILE A 282 9.97 -6.40 5.24
C ILE A 282 9.81 -7.88 4.91
N SER A 283 8.70 -8.46 5.33
CA SER A 283 8.39 -9.88 5.11
C SER A 283 7.36 -10.11 4.01
N ARG A 284 6.78 -9.02 3.48
CA ARG A 284 5.88 -9.05 2.32
C ARG A 284 6.18 -7.87 1.41
N SER A 285 6.19 -8.13 0.10
CA SER A 285 6.47 -7.17 -0.96
C SER A 285 5.82 -7.62 -2.26
N ILE A 286 5.53 -6.69 -3.16
CA ILE A 286 5.19 -6.95 -4.57
C ILE A 286 6.45 -6.74 -5.39
N GLY A 287 6.94 -7.77 -6.04
CA GLY A 287 8.27 -7.83 -6.64
C GLY A 287 9.20 -8.71 -5.84
N ASP A 288 10.46 -8.35 -5.70
CA ASP A 288 11.50 -9.09 -4.94
C ASP A 288 11.49 -10.59 -5.22
N THR A 289 11.44 -10.96 -6.50
CA THR A 289 11.17 -12.35 -6.91
C THR A 289 12.24 -13.33 -6.44
N LYS A 290 13.45 -12.86 -6.11
CA LYS A 290 14.48 -13.67 -5.45
C LYS A 290 14.12 -13.95 -3.99
N ALA A 291 13.54 -12.97 -3.28
CA ALA A 291 13.14 -13.14 -1.90
C ALA A 291 11.86 -13.97 -1.74
N THR A 292 11.03 -14.09 -2.77
CA THR A 292 9.83 -14.94 -2.76
C THR A 292 10.17 -16.39 -2.44
N LYS A 293 11.34 -16.88 -2.88
CA LYS A 293 11.83 -18.24 -2.56
C LYS A 293 12.16 -18.42 -1.07
N LEU A 294 12.40 -17.34 -0.36
CA LEU A 294 12.68 -17.30 1.07
C LEU A 294 11.43 -17.00 1.92
N GLY A 295 10.25 -16.96 1.27
CA GLY A 295 8.98 -16.74 1.95
C GLY A 295 8.55 -15.28 2.06
N VAL A 296 9.19 -14.32 1.37
CA VAL A 296 8.65 -12.97 1.18
C VAL A 296 7.53 -13.05 0.15
N LEU A 297 6.33 -12.62 0.51
CA LEU A 297 5.12 -12.85 -0.29
C LEU A 297 4.39 -11.56 -0.63
N ALA A 298 3.76 -11.51 -1.80
CA ALA A 298 2.84 -10.42 -2.20
C ALA A 298 1.39 -10.62 -1.67
N VAL A 299 1.20 -11.51 -0.69
CA VAL A 299 -0.12 -11.85 -0.16
C VAL A 299 -0.61 -10.76 0.80
N PRO A 300 -1.71 -10.06 0.52
CA PRO A 300 -2.21 -8.98 1.37
C PRO A 300 -2.89 -9.48 2.64
N GLU A 301 -2.83 -8.66 3.70
CA GLU A 301 -3.77 -8.72 4.81
C GLU A 301 -4.93 -7.74 4.58
N PHE A 302 -6.14 -8.14 4.98
CA PHE A 302 -7.34 -7.32 4.86
C PHE A 302 -7.92 -6.95 6.21
N ASN A 303 -8.36 -5.70 6.34
CA ASN A 303 -9.11 -5.20 7.47
C ASN A 303 -10.35 -4.45 6.99
N LEU A 304 -11.50 -4.73 7.62
CA LEU A 304 -12.77 -4.09 7.31
C LEU A 304 -13.23 -3.23 8.48
N LYS A 305 -13.56 -1.99 8.21
CA LYS A 305 -14.18 -1.06 9.16
C LYS A 305 -15.44 -0.43 8.57
N THR A 306 -16.34 -0.02 9.46
CA THR A 306 -17.51 0.79 9.08
C THR A 306 -17.31 2.18 9.62
N ILE A 307 -17.39 3.20 8.77
CA ILE A 307 -17.28 4.61 9.15
C ILE A 307 -18.45 4.96 10.07
N LYS A 308 -18.12 5.54 11.23
CA LYS A 308 -19.06 6.02 12.23
C LYS A 308 -18.89 7.53 12.41
N SER A 309 -19.89 8.19 12.98
CA SER A 309 -19.90 9.65 13.18
C SER A 309 -18.80 10.20 14.09
N ASN A 310 -18.23 9.35 14.94
CA ASN A 310 -17.11 9.71 15.83
C ASN A 310 -15.72 9.55 15.18
N MET A 311 -15.64 9.03 13.97
CA MET A 311 -14.38 8.94 13.22
C MET A 311 -14.01 10.29 12.63
N LYS A 312 -12.76 10.68 12.77
CA LYS A 312 -12.25 12.02 12.43
C LYS A 312 -11.44 12.00 11.15
N TYR A 313 -10.37 11.23 11.13
CA TYR A 313 -9.47 11.19 9.98
C TYR A 313 -8.71 9.85 9.87
N ILE A 314 -8.17 9.64 8.69
CA ILE A 314 -7.28 8.53 8.36
C ILE A 314 -5.94 9.10 7.90
N VAL A 315 -4.87 8.41 8.26
CA VAL A 315 -3.51 8.64 7.77
C VAL A 315 -3.00 7.37 7.13
N ILE A 316 -2.48 7.47 5.91
CA ILE A 316 -1.78 6.40 5.21
C ILE A 316 -0.40 6.94 4.87
N ALA A 317 0.67 6.25 5.24
CA ALA A 317 2.02 6.73 4.95
C ALA A 317 3.02 5.59 4.75
N SER A 318 4.15 5.90 4.07
CA SER A 318 5.34 5.06 4.00
C SER A 318 6.11 5.07 5.31
N ASP A 319 7.12 4.21 5.44
CA ASP A 319 7.95 4.10 6.64
C ASP A 319 8.81 5.34 6.89
N GLY A 320 9.03 6.20 5.88
CA GLY A 320 9.63 7.53 6.07
C GLY A 320 8.94 8.38 7.15
N ILE A 321 7.66 8.09 7.47
CA ILE A 321 6.95 8.62 8.64
C ILE A 321 7.10 7.70 9.85
N TRP A 322 6.82 6.40 9.66
CA TRP A 322 6.58 5.49 10.76
C TRP A 322 7.85 5.01 11.47
N GLU A 323 9.03 5.18 10.86
CA GLU A 323 10.30 4.80 11.47
C GLU A 323 10.57 5.61 12.74
N TYR A 324 10.35 6.92 12.68
CA TYR A 324 10.67 7.82 13.82
C TYR A 324 9.46 8.48 14.48
N LEU A 325 8.27 8.38 13.88
CA LEU A 325 7.06 8.95 14.47
C LEU A 325 6.07 7.84 14.85
N THR A 326 5.75 7.78 16.14
CA THR A 326 4.72 6.87 16.63
C THR A 326 3.33 7.29 16.15
N ASN A 327 2.37 6.36 16.13
CA ASN A 327 0.97 6.67 15.83
C ASN A 327 0.46 7.86 16.68
N LYS A 328 0.90 7.97 17.94
CA LYS A 328 0.52 9.06 18.85
C LYS A 328 1.11 10.40 18.38
N ASN A 329 2.40 10.45 18.03
CA ASN A 329 3.03 11.68 17.53
C ASN A 329 2.31 12.20 16.28
N VAL A 330 2.03 11.30 15.32
CA VAL A 330 1.30 11.63 14.10
C VAL A 330 -0.09 12.19 14.42
N THR A 331 -0.81 11.55 15.33
CA THR A 331 -2.14 11.99 15.76
C THR A 331 -2.12 13.38 16.40
N GLU A 332 -1.15 13.66 17.30
CA GLU A 332 -1.01 14.95 17.97
C GLU A 332 -0.70 16.10 16.99
N ILE A 333 0.10 15.82 15.95
CA ILE A 333 0.40 16.81 14.89
C ILE A 333 -0.87 17.12 14.11
N ILE A 334 -1.56 16.10 13.59
CA ILE A 334 -2.70 16.29 12.67
C ILE A 334 -3.90 16.91 13.38
N LYS A 335 -4.12 16.61 14.67
CA LYS A 335 -5.22 17.14 15.47
C LYS A 335 -5.31 18.67 15.43
N GLN A 336 -4.18 19.37 15.36
CA GLN A 336 -4.11 20.83 15.32
C GLN A 336 -4.73 21.40 14.04
N PHE A 337 -4.72 20.64 12.95
CA PHE A 337 -5.21 21.04 11.63
C PHE A 337 -6.62 20.54 11.32
N TYR A 338 -7.06 19.47 12.00
CA TYR A 338 -8.35 18.83 11.71
C TYR A 338 -9.53 19.79 11.86
N ASN A 339 -9.56 20.59 12.96
CA ASN A 339 -10.64 21.55 13.21
C ASN A 339 -10.64 22.73 12.22
N LEU A 340 -9.53 22.97 11.54
CA LEU A 340 -9.35 23.99 10.51
C LEU A 340 -9.68 23.45 9.10
N ASP A 341 -10.02 22.17 8.98
CA ASP A 341 -10.19 21.44 7.71
C ASP A 341 -8.98 21.58 6.76
N ASP A 342 -7.77 21.71 7.35
CA ASP A 342 -6.51 21.92 6.64
C ASP A 342 -5.68 20.63 6.54
N ALA A 343 -6.09 19.72 5.66
CA ALA A 343 -5.35 18.49 5.40
C ALA A 343 -3.98 18.75 4.77
N LYS A 344 -3.82 19.84 4.02
CA LYS A 344 -2.55 20.24 3.40
C LYS A 344 -1.54 20.67 4.46
N GLY A 345 -1.90 21.61 5.32
CA GLY A 345 -1.04 22.08 6.41
C GLY A 345 -0.65 20.93 7.35
N ALA A 346 -1.59 20.01 7.61
CA ALA A 346 -1.31 18.81 8.41
C ALA A 346 -0.20 17.94 7.82
N ILE A 347 -0.22 17.69 6.51
CA ILE A 347 0.83 16.91 5.84
C ILE A 347 2.16 17.65 5.81
N GLU A 348 2.15 18.95 5.49
CA GLU A 348 3.38 19.76 5.44
C GLU A 348 4.09 19.78 6.80
N GLU A 349 3.36 19.96 7.91
CA GLU A 349 3.94 19.89 9.25
C GLU A 349 4.39 18.47 9.62
N LEU A 350 3.62 17.44 9.24
CA LEU A 350 3.99 16.05 9.50
C LEU A 350 5.29 15.66 8.79
N ILE A 351 5.45 16.00 7.52
CA ILE A 351 6.67 15.74 6.75
C ILE A 351 7.85 16.52 7.32
N LYS A 352 7.63 17.78 7.70
CA LYS A 352 8.65 18.58 8.37
C LYS A 352 9.16 17.91 9.64
N LYS A 353 8.24 17.43 10.50
CA LYS A 353 8.60 16.74 11.76
C LYS A 353 9.31 15.42 11.53
N ALA A 354 8.89 14.63 10.54
CA ALA A 354 9.59 13.42 10.15
C ALA A 354 11.01 13.74 9.64
N SER A 355 11.15 14.74 8.74
CA SER A 355 12.47 15.16 8.22
C SER A 355 13.40 15.69 9.32
N GLU A 356 12.86 16.42 10.32
CA GLU A 356 13.62 16.86 11.48
C GLU A 356 14.16 15.67 12.30
N LYS A 357 13.36 14.61 12.43
CA LYS A 357 13.75 13.37 13.12
C LYS A 357 14.84 12.61 12.36
N TRP A 358 14.67 12.38 11.07
CA TRP A 358 15.68 11.77 10.22
C TRP A 358 17.03 12.50 10.32
N ALA A 359 17.02 13.84 10.32
CA ALA A 359 18.23 14.65 10.44
C ALA A 359 18.89 14.53 11.84
N GLN A 360 18.09 14.31 12.91
CA GLN A 360 18.61 14.14 14.27
C GLN A 360 19.34 12.80 14.45
N GLU A 361 18.87 11.75 13.79
CA GLU A 361 19.48 10.41 13.86
C GLU A 361 20.76 10.31 13.00
N GLY A 362 21.02 11.30 12.14
CA GLY A 362 22.24 11.38 11.32
C GLY A 362 22.27 10.41 10.15
N GLU A 363 21.16 9.76 9.86
CA GLU A 363 21.01 8.81 8.76
C GLU A 363 20.58 9.48 7.46
N SER A 364 20.69 8.75 6.34
CA SER A 364 20.07 9.14 5.08
C SER A 364 18.55 9.19 5.27
N ALA A 365 17.94 10.35 5.05
CA ALA A 365 16.49 10.48 5.14
C ALA A 365 15.82 9.65 4.06
N ASP A 366 14.76 8.93 4.42
CA ASP A 366 13.99 8.16 3.46
C ASP A 366 13.01 9.04 2.68
N ASP A 367 12.45 8.46 1.61
CA ASP A 367 11.32 9.03 0.90
C ASP A 367 10.11 9.07 1.84
N ILE A 368 9.32 10.13 1.76
CA ILE A 368 8.18 10.33 2.66
C ILE A 368 6.92 10.52 1.84
N THR A 369 5.99 9.58 1.93
CA THR A 369 4.68 9.68 1.28
C THR A 369 3.57 9.58 2.29
N VAL A 370 2.62 10.54 2.23
CA VAL A 370 1.50 10.64 3.17
C VAL A 370 0.22 10.96 2.43
N ILE A 371 -0.86 10.32 2.84
CA ILE A 371 -2.24 10.68 2.49
C ILE A 371 -3.02 10.91 3.80
N ILE A 372 -3.66 12.07 3.92
CA ILE A 372 -4.58 12.37 5.02
C ILE A 372 -5.99 12.51 4.46
N ILE A 373 -6.98 11.90 5.13
CA ILE A 373 -8.38 11.89 4.73
C ILE A 373 -9.22 12.34 5.91
N PHE A 374 -9.94 13.46 5.81
CA PHE A 374 -10.86 14.00 6.83
C PHE A 374 -12.31 13.59 6.53
N PHE A 375 -13.05 13.22 7.61
CA PHE A 375 -14.48 12.88 7.57
C PHE A 375 -15.38 14.01 8.03
#